data_089c2baff3aefbf004b3a8d0fe39d691
#
_entry.id   089c2baff3aefbf004b3a8d0fe39d691
#
_cell.length_a   1.000
_cell.length_b   1.000
_cell.length_c   1.000
_cell.angle_alpha   90.00
_cell.angle_beta   90.00
_cell.angle_gamma   90.00
#
_symmetry.space_group_name_H-M   'P 1'
#
loop_
_entity.id
_entity.type
_entity.pdbx_description
1 polymer ?
#
loop_
_entity_poly.entity_id
_entity_poly.type
_entity_poly.pdbx_seq_one_letter_code
_entity_poly.pdbx_strand_id
1 'polypeptide(L)'
;MADEAAVEASFAETLDVFGRVDSCFANAGVARSGRFDETTTKEWRAVLDVNLDGLFYTLRAAAGHMRARAEAGDAGGRLIGTASLGALMGMARVEAYGASKGAVISMMQALAVEYARFGVTANSVLPGHIETAMTADNYANEKFANAVLPRIPIRRWGDRSDFEAIAVYLMSDASSYHTGDSLLIDGGFFIN
;
A
#
# COMPACT_ATOMS: atom_id res chain seq x y z
N MET A 1 1.84 7.30 -12.09
CA MET A 1 1.25 7.42 -10.74
C MET A 1 1.49 8.81 -10.14
N ALA A 2 2.67 9.41 -10.31
CA ALA A 2 2.95 10.78 -9.82
C ALA A 2 2.28 11.91 -10.62
N ASP A 3 1.52 11.60 -11.64
CA ASP A 3 0.76 12.52 -12.48
C ASP A 3 -0.74 12.34 -12.19
N GLU A 4 -1.33 13.33 -11.54
CA GLU A 4 -2.73 13.35 -11.14
C GLU A 4 -3.67 13.18 -12.33
N ALA A 5 -3.45 13.97 -13.41
CA ALA A 5 -4.31 13.92 -14.59
C ALA A 5 -4.28 12.53 -15.27
N ALA A 6 -3.10 11.87 -15.30
CA ALA A 6 -2.98 10.52 -15.84
C ALA A 6 -3.72 9.49 -14.98
N VAL A 7 -3.72 9.64 -13.64
CA VAL A 7 -4.47 8.77 -12.74
C VAL A 7 -5.97 8.95 -12.92
N GLU A 8 -6.44 10.19 -12.99
CA GLU A 8 -7.85 10.51 -13.22
C GLU A 8 -8.35 10.00 -14.59
N ALA A 9 -7.56 10.19 -15.64
CA ALA A 9 -7.88 9.67 -16.98
C ALA A 9 -7.98 8.14 -17.00
N SER A 10 -7.03 7.44 -16.36
CA SER A 10 -7.06 5.98 -16.26
C SER A 10 -8.26 5.46 -15.47
N PHE A 11 -8.64 6.17 -14.40
CA PHE A 11 -9.83 5.82 -13.62
C PHE A 11 -11.12 6.05 -14.41
N ALA A 12 -11.22 7.16 -15.14
CA ALA A 12 -12.35 7.45 -16.02
C ALA A 12 -12.50 6.40 -17.13
N GLU A 13 -11.40 6.01 -17.79
CA GLU A 13 -11.40 4.93 -18.78
C GLU A 13 -11.88 3.60 -18.18
N THR A 14 -11.46 3.29 -16.94
CA THR A 14 -11.93 2.10 -16.22
C THR A 14 -13.45 2.13 -16.03
N LEU A 15 -14.01 3.28 -15.66
CA LEU A 15 -15.45 3.44 -15.52
C LEU A 15 -16.20 3.34 -16.86
N ASP A 16 -15.63 3.89 -17.92
CA ASP A 16 -16.22 3.81 -19.28
C ASP A 16 -16.32 2.35 -19.77
N VAL A 17 -15.28 1.54 -19.46
CA VAL A 17 -15.23 0.14 -19.91
C VAL A 17 -16.07 -0.79 -19.02
N PHE A 18 -16.01 -0.63 -17.70
CA PHE A 18 -16.59 -1.59 -16.75
C PHE A 18 -17.83 -1.06 -16.01
N GLY A 19 -18.12 0.23 -16.12
CA GLY A 19 -19.28 0.88 -15.50
C GLY A 19 -19.14 1.14 -14.00
N ARG A 20 -18.26 0.41 -13.29
CA ARG A 20 -18.08 0.54 -11.84
C ARG A 20 -16.72 0.06 -11.36
N VAL A 21 -16.32 0.55 -10.19
CA VAL A 21 -15.17 0.06 -9.42
C VAL A 21 -15.65 -0.26 -8.00
N ASP A 22 -15.48 -1.51 -7.59
CA ASP A 22 -15.85 -2.01 -6.26
C ASP A 22 -14.69 -2.10 -5.30
N SER A 23 -13.47 -2.30 -5.83
CA SER A 23 -12.27 -2.42 -5.03
C SER A 23 -11.12 -1.68 -5.69
N CYS A 24 -10.32 -0.98 -4.89
CA CYS A 24 -9.15 -0.26 -5.36
C CYS A 24 -7.93 -0.59 -4.50
N PHE A 25 -6.91 -1.17 -5.13
CA PHE A 25 -5.58 -1.40 -4.54
C PHE A 25 -4.61 -0.30 -4.99
N ALA A 26 -4.28 0.63 -4.11
CA ALA A 26 -3.22 1.61 -4.34
C ALA A 26 -1.88 0.98 -3.93
N ASN A 27 -1.24 0.28 -4.88
CA ASN A 27 -0.07 -0.55 -4.64
C ASN A 27 1.25 0.03 -5.16
N ALA A 28 1.22 0.93 -6.14
CA ALA A 28 2.42 1.46 -6.74
C ALA A 28 3.36 2.09 -5.71
N GLY A 29 4.65 1.81 -5.84
CA GLY A 29 5.64 2.35 -4.93
C GLY A 29 7.06 2.20 -5.45
N VAL A 30 7.92 3.07 -4.97
CA VAL A 30 9.37 3.07 -5.24
C VAL A 30 10.13 3.27 -3.95
N ALA A 31 11.36 2.77 -3.90
CA ALA A 31 12.30 3.04 -2.81
C ALA A 31 13.59 3.60 -3.37
N ARG A 32 14.24 4.49 -2.62
CA ARG A 32 15.58 4.98 -2.88
C ARG A 32 16.39 4.87 -1.60
N SER A 33 17.60 4.38 -1.73
CA SER A 33 18.52 4.22 -0.60
C SER A 33 19.65 5.25 -0.69
N GLY A 34 19.95 5.93 0.40
CA GLY A 34 21.02 6.92 0.49
C GLY A 34 21.24 7.37 1.93
N ARG A 35 22.32 8.10 2.20
CA ARG A 35 22.51 8.74 3.51
C ARG A 35 21.52 9.89 3.65
N PHE A 36 20.90 10.01 4.82
CA PHE A 36 19.87 11.02 5.07
C PHE A 36 20.38 12.45 4.85
N ASP A 37 21.57 12.75 5.36
CA ASP A 37 22.22 14.07 5.24
C ASP A 37 22.68 14.43 3.82
N GLU A 38 22.71 13.46 2.90
CA GLU A 38 23.07 13.62 1.49
C GLU A 38 21.84 13.55 0.56
N THR A 39 20.66 13.15 1.09
CA THR A 39 19.43 13.02 0.32
C THR A 39 18.94 14.38 -0.19
N THR A 40 18.92 14.54 -1.49
CA THR A 40 18.42 15.76 -2.13
C THR A 40 16.89 15.87 -2.04
N THR A 41 16.38 17.11 -2.08
CA THR A 41 14.91 17.35 -2.17
C THR A 41 14.30 16.62 -3.39
N LYS A 42 15.03 16.53 -4.50
CA LYS A 42 14.56 15.82 -5.70
C LYS A 42 14.39 14.31 -5.43
N GLU A 43 15.31 13.68 -4.76
CA GLU A 43 15.23 12.24 -4.40
C GLU A 43 14.13 11.99 -3.39
N TRP A 44 14.01 12.85 -2.38
CA TRP A 44 12.90 12.83 -1.42
C TRP A 44 11.55 12.91 -2.13
N ARG A 45 11.35 13.93 -2.97
CA ARG A 45 10.10 14.12 -3.73
C ARG A 45 9.83 12.95 -4.68
N ALA A 46 10.82 12.40 -5.34
CA ALA A 46 10.64 11.25 -6.24
C ALA A 46 10.03 10.02 -5.56
N VAL A 47 10.26 9.85 -4.26
CA VAL A 47 9.61 8.79 -3.47
C VAL A 47 8.20 9.20 -3.04
N LEU A 48 8.03 10.41 -2.51
CA LEU A 48 6.72 10.88 -2.03
C LEU A 48 5.71 11.04 -3.16
N ASP A 49 6.12 11.58 -4.30
CA ASP A 49 5.25 11.80 -5.47
C ASP A 49 4.60 10.50 -5.96
N VAL A 50 5.31 9.36 -5.86
CA VAL A 50 4.75 8.05 -6.23
C VAL A 50 4.01 7.41 -5.06
N ASN A 51 4.67 7.30 -3.90
CA ASN A 51 4.19 6.48 -2.79
C ASN A 51 3.05 7.11 -2.01
N LEU A 52 3.00 8.43 -1.96
CA LEU A 52 2.01 9.19 -1.18
C LEU A 52 1.04 9.95 -2.08
N ASP A 53 1.54 10.85 -2.93
CA ASP A 53 0.68 11.68 -3.78
C ASP A 53 -0.04 10.80 -4.82
N GLY A 54 0.66 9.84 -5.46
CA GLY A 54 0.05 8.90 -6.41
C GLY A 54 -0.97 7.97 -5.76
N LEU A 55 -0.71 7.52 -4.53
CA LEU A 55 -1.68 6.74 -3.75
C LEU A 55 -2.91 7.60 -3.41
N PHE A 56 -2.70 8.83 -2.98
CA PHE A 56 -3.79 9.78 -2.70
C PHE A 56 -4.67 10.01 -3.93
N TYR A 57 -4.10 10.29 -5.12
CA TYR A 57 -4.88 10.48 -6.35
C TYR A 57 -5.74 9.25 -6.67
N THR A 58 -5.14 8.06 -6.56
CA THR A 58 -5.82 6.79 -6.84
C THR A 58 -6.99 6.53 -5.88
N LEU A 59 -6.74 6.68 -4.57
CA LEU A 59 -7.78 6.45 -3.56
C LEU A 59 -8.86 7.52 -3.58
N ARG A 60 -8.51 8.79 -3.88
CA ARG A 60 -9.48 9.89 -4.00
C ARG A 60 -10.47 9.62 -5.12
N ALA A 61 -10.00 9.20 -6.30
CA ALA A 61 -10.87 8.87 -7.43
C ALA A 61 -11.81 7.71 -7.08
N ALA A 62 -11.28 6.62 -6.50
CA ALA A 62 -12.09 5.46 -6.10
C ALA A 62 -13.10 5.81 -4.99
N ALA A 63 -12.67 6.52 -3.95
CA ALA A 63 -13.51 6.91 -2.83
C ALA A 63 -14.65 7.84 -3.28
N GLY A 64 -14.37 8.80 -4.18
CA GLY A 64 -15.38 9.67 -4.75
C GLY A 64 -16.45 8.90 -5.54
N HIS A 65 -16.04 7.93 -6.36
CA HIS A 65 -16.96 7.05 -7.09
C HIS A 65 -17.80 6.18 -6.14
N MET A 66 -17.18 5.53 -5.15
CA MET A 66 -17.90 4.69 -4.17
C MET A 66 -18.92 5.51 -3.35
N ARG A 67 -18.56 6.74 -2.96
CA ARG A 67 -19.49 7.64 -2.30
C ARG A 67 -20.69 7.99 -3.18
N ALA A 68 -20.45 8.40 -4.43
CA ALA A 68 -21.52 8.75 -5.37
C ALA A 68 -22.48 7.57 -5.60
N ARG A 69 -21.97 6.34 -5.71
CA ARG A 69 -22.77 5.12 -5.78
C ARG A 69 -23.64 4.93 -4.52
N ALA A 70 -23.04 5.08 -3.34
CA ALA A 70 -23.76 4.93 -2.07
C ALA A 70 -24.88 5.95 -1.93
N GLU A 71 -24.65 7.22 -2.32
CA GLU A 71 -25.66 8.29 -2.34
C GLU A 71 -26.80 7.99 -3.34
N ALA A 72 -26.53 7.19 -4.39
CA ALA A 72 -27.50 6.69 -5.34
C ALA A 72 -28.19 5.38 -4.91
N GLY A 73 -27.92 4.86 -3.71
CA GLY A 73 -28.52 3.65 -3.15
C GLY A 73 -27.74 2.35 -3.37
N ASP A 74 -26.53 2.41 -3.96
CA ASP A 74 -25.64 1.27 -4.18
C ASP A 74 -24.39 1.42 -3.28
N ALA A 75 -24.58 1.20 -1.98
CA ALA A 75 -23.53 1.35 -0.98
C ALA A 75 -22.51 0.19 -1.02
N GLY A 76 -21.27 0.52 -0.67
CA GLY A 76 -20.18 -0.46 -0.52
C GLY A 76 -18.97 -0.15 -1.39
N GLY A 77 -17.84 -0.72 -0.99
CA GLY A 77 -16.55 -0.60 -1.67
C GLY A 77 -15.39 -0.98 -0.78
N ARG A 78 -14.22 -1.16 -1.38
CA ARG A 78 -12.99 -1.59 -0.69
C ARG A 78 -11.83 -0.72 -1.13
N LEU A 79 -11.22 -0.01 -0.19
CA LEU A 79 -10.00 0.77 -0.40
C LEU A 79 -8.84 0.07 0.29
N ILE A 80 -7.78 -0.23 -0.44
CA ILE A 80 -6.62 -0.92 0.10
C ILE A 80 -5.35 -0.14 -0.26
N GLY A 81 -4.58 0.26 0.75
CA GLY A 81 -3.29 0.91 0.60
C GLY A 81 -2.14 -0.04 0.89
N THR A 82 -1.15 -0.11 0.02
CA THR A 82 0.07 -0.88 0.30
C THR A 82 1.07 -0.01 1.06
N ALA A 83 1.16 -0.27 2.37
CA ALA A 83 2.18 0.31 3.24
C ALA A 83 3.48 -0.52 3.20
N SER A 84 4.08 -0.83 4.33
CA SER A 84 5.28 -1.66 4.47
C SER A 84 5.57 -1.94 5.94
N LEU A 85 6.31 -3.01 6.22
CA LEU A 85 7.00 -3.20 7.49
C LEU A 85 7.83 -1.95 7.90
N GLY A 86 8.43 -1.26 6.92
CA GLY A 86 9.18 -0.01 7.14
C GLY A 86 8.35 1.17 7.66
N ALA A 87 7.02 1.04 7.75
CA ALA A 87 6.16 2.01 8.42
C ALA A 87 6.12 1.81 9.94
N LEU A 88 6.45 0.60 10.42
CA LEU A 88 6.38 0.19 11.83
C LEU A 88 7.76 0.18 12.51
N MET A 89 8.83 0.08 11.72
CA MET A 89 10.19 0.00 12.26
C MET A 89 11.15 0.91 11.51
N GLY A 90 12.18 1.38 12.20
CA GLY A 90 13.25 2.18 11.59
C GLY A 90 14.10 1.36 10.63
N MET A 91 14.23 1.84 9.41
CA MET A 91 15.10 1.28 8.38
C MET A 91 16.05 2.39 7.90
N ALA A 92 17.33 2.29 8.26
CA ALA A 92 18.33 3.28 7.88
C ALA A 92 18.46 3.39 6.35
N ARG A 93 18.70 4.60 5.87
CA ARG A 93 18.94 4.94 4.46
C ARG A 93 17.72 4.87 3.54
N VAL A 94 16.52 4.69 4.08
CA VAL A 94 15.26 4.67 3.33
C VAL A 94 14.18 5.52 4.02
N GLU A 95 14.60 6.64 4.60
CA GLU A 95 13.75 7.49 5.45
C GLU A 95 12.56 8.06 4.68
N ALA A 96 12.74 8.48 3.43
CA ALA A 96 11.64 8.95 2.58
C ALA A 96 10.60 7.84 2.32
N TYR A 97 11.07 6.61 2.12
CA TYR A 97 10.21 5.45 1.95
C TYR A 97 9.43 5.16 3.24
N GLY A 98 10.12 5.07 4.39
CA GLY A 98 9.47 4.83 5.68
C GLY A 98 8.43 5.90 6.01
N ALA A 99 8.76 7.18 5.81
CA ALA A 99 7.84 8.29 6.00
C ALA A 99 6.59 8.17 5.11
N SER A 100 6.79 7.87 3.81
CA SER A 100 5.66 7.68 2.87
C SER A 100 4.75 6.53 3.30
N LYS A 101 5.33 5.40 3.75
CA LYS A 101 4.57 4.21 4.15
C LYS A 101 3.87 4.36 5.51
N GLY A 102 4.44 5.15 6.43
CA GLY A 102 3.75 5.57 7.66
C GLY A 102 2.55 6.47 7.37
N ALA A 103 2.68 7.40 6.43
CA ALA A 103 1.58 8.27 5.99
C ALA A 103 0.42 7.47 5.36
N VAL A 104 0.72 6.38 4.62
CA VAL A 104 -0.32 5.48 4.08
C VAL A 104 -1.18 4.90 5.19
N ILE A 105 -0.59 4.38 6.27
CA ILE A 105 -1.35 3.81 7.40
C ILE A 105 -2.31 4.86 7.97
N SER A 106 -1.81 6.06 8.26
CA SER A 106 -2.63 7.15 8.81
C SER A 106 -3.76 7.56 7.87
N MET A 107 -3.50 7.64 6.56
CA MET A 107 -4.51 7.96 5.56
C MET A 107 -5.60 6.88 5.49
N MET A 108 -5.23 5.60 5.48
CA MET A 108 -6.19 4.51 5.42
C MET A 108 -7.08 4.46 6.66
N GLN A 109 -6.54 4.74 7.86
CA GLN A 109 -7.33 4.85 9.09
C GLN A 109 -8.34 6.01 9.03
N ALA A 110 -7.93 7.17 8.51
CA ALA A 110 -8.83 8.30 8.33
C ALA A 110 -9.96 8.00 7.33
N LEU A 111 -9.64 7.37 6.19
CA LEU A 111 -10.61 6.92 5.19
C LEU A 111 -11.58 5.88 5.77
N ALA A 112 -11.10 4.95 6.61
CA ALA A 112 -11.95 3.97 7.28
C ALA A 112 -13.04 4.63 8.11
N VAL A 113 -12.70 5.68 8.86
CA VAL A 113 -13.68 6.43 9.69
C VAL A 113 -14.64 7.24 8.82
N GLU A 114 -14.12 7.97 7.82
CA GLU A 114 -14.91 8.88 7.00
C GLU A 114 -15.91 8.14 6.10
N TYR A 115 -15.48 7.03 5.48
CA TYR A 115 -16.23 6.32 4.44
C TYR A 115 -17.07 5.15 4.95
N ALA A 116 -16.97 4.78 6.24
CA ALA A 116 -17.76 3.70 6.82
C ALA A 116 -19.27 3.86 6.63
N ARG A 117 -19.79 5.10 6.74
CA ARG A 117 -21.20 5.42 6.52
C ARG A 117 -21.71 5.13 5.10
N PHE A 118 -20.82 4.99 4.14
CA PHE A 118 -21.10 4.61 2.76
C PHE A 118 -20.94 3.11 2.50
N GLY A 119 -20.70 2.30 3.55
CA GLY A 119 -20.40 0.88 3.45
C GLY A 119 -19.02 0.56 2.87
N VAL A 120 -18.13 1.56 2.79
CA VAL A 120 -16.77 1.39 2.27
C VAL A 120 -15.81 1.06 3.41
N THR A 121 -15.01 0.01 3.24
CA THR A 121 -13.91 -0.32 4.15
C THR A 121 -12.57 0.17 3.59
N ALA A 122 -11.65 0.51 4.48
CA ALA A 122 -10.31 0.97 4.11
C ALA A 122 -9.25 0.32 5.02
N ASN A 123 -8.29 -0.41 4.44
CA ASN A 123 -7.28 -1.15 5.18
C ASN A 123 -5.91 -0.99 4.53
N SER A 124 -4.85 -1.18 5.33
CA SER A 124 -3.46 -1.21 4.87
C SER A 124 -2.93 -2.64 4.81
N VAL A 125 -2.19 -2.99 3.76
CA VAL A 125 -1.38 -4.22 3.73
C VAL A 125 0.08 -3.82 3.89
N LEU A 126 0.78 -4.48 4.81
CA LEU A 126 2.16 -4.19 5.17
C LEU A 126 3.05 -5.39 4.83
N PRO A 127 3.64 -5.42 3.62
CA PRO A 127 4.60 -6.45 3.27
C PRO A 127 5.89 -6.33 4.11
N GLY A 128 6.43 -7.49 4.52
CA GLY A 128 7.77 -7.62 5.07
C GLY A 128 8.83 -7.73 3.97
N HIS A 129 9.77 -8.66 4.16
CA HIS A 129 10.83 -8.94 3.18
C HIS A 129 10.31 -9.90 2.10
N ILE A 130 9.90 -9.33 0.97
CA ILE A 130 9.26 -10.04 -0.15
C ILE A 130 10.16 -9.98 -1.38
N GLU A 131 10.28 -11.10 -2.10
CA GLU A 131 11.02 -11.16 -3.36
C GLU A 131 10.24 -10.49 -4.49
N THR A 132 10.76 -9.34 -4.94
CA THR A 132 10.17 -8.51 -6.00
C THR A 132 11.27 -7.84 -6.82
N ALA A 133 10.93 -7.22 -7.93
CA ALA A 133 11.87 -6.40 -8.69
C ALA A 133 12.49 -5.25 -7.84
N MET A 134 11.75 -4.69 -6.88
CA MET A 134 12.24 -3.64 -5.97
C MET A 134 13.31 -4.14 -5.00
N THR A 135 13.27 -5.40 -4.61
CA THR A 135 14.14 -6.01 -3.59
C THR A 135 15.20 -6.93 -4.18
N ALA A 136 15.28 -7.06 -5.51
CA ALA A 136 16.16 -7.99 -6.20
C ALA A 136 17.64 -7.85 -5.79
N ASP A 137 18.15 -6.62 -5.71
CA ASP A 137 19.53 -6.35 -5.31
C ASP A 137 19.80 -6.76 -3.85
N ASN A 138 18.84 -6.53 -2.96
CA ASN A 138 18.94 -6.93 -1.56
C ASN A 138 18.89 -8.47 -1.43
N TYR A 139 18.00 -9.10 -2.19
CA TYR A 139 17.88 -10.56 -2.23
C TYR A 139 19.15 -11.23 -2.75
N ALA A 140 19.76 -10.68 -3.80
CA ALA A 140 21.01 -11.18 -4.37
C ALA A 140 22.24 -10.89 -3.48
N ASN A 141 22.15 -10.01 -2.50
CA ASN A 141 23.25 -9.66 -1.61
C ASN A 141 23.34 -10.67 -0.45
N GLU A 142 24.30 -11.59 -0.52
CA GLU A 142 24.49 -12.64 0.52
C GLU A 142 24.64 -12.07 1.93
N LYS A 143 25.36 -10.95 2.11
CA LYS A 143 25.52 -10.31 3.41
C LYS A 143 24.18 -9.85 3.97
N PHE A 144 23.33 -9.25 3.15
CA PHE A 144 22.00 -8.82 3.54
C PHE A 144 21.09 -10.03 3.82
N ALA A 145 21.08 -11.01 2.93
CA ALA A 145 20.30 -12.24 3.10
C ALA A 145 20.66 -12.97 4.40
N ASN A 146 21.96 -13.13 4.68
CA ASN A 146 22.45 -13.76 5.92
C ASN A 146 22.12 -12.96 7.19
N ALA A 147 21.91 -11.65 7.11
CA ALA A 147 21.48 -10.83 8.22
C ALA A 147 19.95 -10.86 8.45
N VAL A 148 19.16 -11.04 7.38
CA VAL A 148 17.69 -10.94 7.41
C VAL A 148 17.03 -12.31 7.61
N LEU A 149 17.42 -13.35 6.84
CA LEU A 149 16.78 -14.67 6.87
C LEU A 149 16.71 -15.30 8.28
N PRO A 150 17.75 -15.25 9.11
CA PRO A 150 17.69 -15.79 10.48
C PRO A 150 16.66 -15.10 11.37
N ARG A 151 16.29 -13.86 11.04
CA ARG A 151 15.30 -13.06 11.77
C ARG A 151 13.87 -13.29 11.30
N ILE A 152 13.66 -13.96 10.17
CA ILE A 152 12.32 -14.36 9.72
C ILE A 152 12.01 -15.73 10.35
N PRO A 153 11.06 -15.86 11.29
CA PRO A 153 10.72 -17.14 11.90
C PRO A 153 10.34 -18.24 10.90
N ILE A 154 9.65 -17.87 9.81
CA ILE A 154 9.28 -18.82 8.73
C ILE A 154 10.49 -19.25 7.88
N ARG A 155 11.67 -18.62 8.05
CA ARG A 155 12.95 -19.03 7.44
C ARG A 155 13.00 -18.97 5.90
N ARG A 156 12.20 -18.15 5.30
CA ARG A 156 12.23 -17.82 3.87
C ARG A 156 11.86 -16.38 3.62
N TRP A 157 12.23 -15.86 2.46
CA TRP A 157 11.65 -14.64 1.93
C TRP A 157 10.16 -14.87 1.64
N GLY A 158 9.36 -13.82 1.75
CA GLY A 158 8.00 -13.85 1.27
C GLY A 158 7.95 -13.85 -0.25
N ASP A 159 6.86 -14.35 -0.81
CA ASP A 159 6.57 -14.45 -2.22
C ASP A 159 5.26 -13.71 -2.54
N ARG A 160 5.02 -13.39 -3.81
CA ARG A 160 3.77 -12.74 -4.26
C ARG A 160 2.53 -13.57 -3.90
N SER A 161 2.62 -14.88 -3.96
CA SER A 161 1.53 -15.79 -3.59
C SER A 161 1.13 -15.71 -2.12
N ASP A 162 2.03 -15.27 -1.22
CA ASP A 162 1.70 -15.05 0.18
C ASP A 162 0.64 -13.93 0.39
N PHE A 163 0.35 -13.14 -0.66
CA PHE A 163 -0.62 -12.04 -0.63
C PHE A 163 -1.93 -12.34 -1.35
N GLU A 164 -2.04 -13.45 -2.09
CA GLU A 164 -3.23 -13.77 -2.89
C GLU A 164 -4.49 -13.89 -2.03
N ALA A 165 -4.42 -14.67 -0.97
CA ALA A 165 -5.57 -14.90 -0.09
C ALA A 165 -6.04 -13.62 0.60
N ILE A 166 -5.12 -12.77 1.09
CA ILE A 166 -5.49 -11.51 1.75
C ILE A 166 -6.05 -10.50 0.74
N ALA A 167 -5.55 -10.48 -0.49
CA ALA A 167 -6.09 -9.63 -1.53
C ALA A 167 -7.54 -10.01 -1.85
N VAL A 168 -7.82 -11.30 -2.06
CA VAL A 168 -9.19 -11.81 -2.29
C VAL A 168 -10.09 -11.51 -1.09
N TYR A 169 -9.62 -11.75 0.13
CA TYR A 169 -10.38 -11.46 1.35
C TYR A 169 -10.76 -9.98 1.43
N LEU A 170 -9.80 -9.07 1.28
CA LEU A 170 -10.04 -7.63 1.40
C LEU A 170 -10.94 -7.07 0.30
N MET A 171 -10.97 -7.68 -0.88
CA MET A 171 -11.86 -7.29 -1.99
C MET A 171 -13.26 -7.89 -1.89
N SER A 172 -13.47 -8.90 -1.05
CA SER A 172 -14.73 -9.63 -0.94
C SER A 172 -15.65 -9.07 0.16
N ASP A 173 -16.90 -9.55 0.17
CA ASP A 173 -17.88 -9.24 1.22
C ASP A 173 -17.52 -9.87 2.58
N ALA A 174 -16.64 -10.88 2.60
CA ALA A 174 -16.13 -11.47 3.83
C ALA A 174 -15.38 -10.44 4.72
N SER A 175 -14.87 -9.35 4.13
CA SER A 175 -14.19 -8.26 4.84
C SER A 175 -15.10 -7.06 5.15
N SER A 176 -16.42 -7.19 5.01
CA SER A 176 -17.38 -6.06 5.15
C SER A 176 -17.39 -5.40 6.54
N TYR A 177 -16.92 -6.10 7.57
CA TYR A 177 -16.77 -5.56 8.94
C TYR A 177 -15.29 -5.31 9.33
N HIS A 178 -14.35 -5.42 8.37
CA HIS A 178 -12.92 -5.26 8.59
C HIS A 178 -12.46 -3.93 7.98
N THR A 179 -12.24 -2.91 8.81
CA THR A 179 -11.83 -1.57 8.37
C THR A 179 -10.89 -0.90 9.36
N GLY A 180 -9.97 -0.08 8.86
CA GLY A 180 -9.00 0.67 9.65
C GLY A 180 -7.79 -0.14 10.12
N ASP A 181 -7.64 -1.37 9.67
CA ASP A 181 -6.57 -2.26 10.10
C ASP A 181 -5.31 -2.16 9.25
N SER A 182 -4.20 -2.61 9.82
CA SER A 182 -2.87 -2.69 9.23
C SER A 182 -2.39 -4.14 9.25
N LEU A 183 -2.60 -4.84 8.14
CA LEU A 183 -2.33 -6.27 8.03
C LEU A 183 -0.85 -6.51 7.68
N LEU A 184 -0.06 -6.89 8.68
CA LEU A 184 1.35 -7.21 8.53
C LEU A 184 1.54 -8.65 8.04
N ILE A 185 2.26 -8.81 6.92
CA ILE A 185 2.58 -10.11 6.31
C ILE A 185 4.08 -10.16 6.08
N ASP A 186 4.82 -10.66 7.07
CA ASP A 186 6.28 -10.56 7.15
C ASP A 186 6.99 -11.85 7.63
N GLY A 187 6.26 -12.95 7.75
CA GLY A 187 6.81 -14.21 8.24
C GLY A 187 7.25 -14.17 9.70
N GLY A 188 6.74 -13.19 10.48
CA GLY A 188 7.06 -13.00 11.89
C GLY A 188 8.31 -12.15 12.16
N PHE A 189 8.87 -11.50 11.13
CA PHE A 189 10.11 -10.71 11.27
C PHE A 189 9.98 -9.57 12.29
N PHE A 190 8.85 -8.89 12.33
CA PHE A 190 8.65 -7.72 13.20
C PHE A 190 8.63 -8.05 14.69
N ILE A 191 8.20 -9.26 15.03
CA ILE A 191 8.04 -9.70 16.43
C ILE A 191 9.23 -10.53 16.94
N ASN A 192 10.30 -10.69 16.14
CA ASN A 192 11.48 -11.49 16.48
C ASN A 192 12.77 -10.65 16.55
#